data_03d0b1b0702b1c055be41836da583bad
#
_entry.id   03d0b1b0702b1c055be41836da583bad
#
_cell.length_a   1.000
_cell.length_b   1.000
_cell.length_c   1.000
_cell.angle_alpha   90.00
_cell.angle_beta   90.00
_cell.angle_gamma   90.00
#
_symmetry.space_group_name_H-M   'P 1'
#
loop_
_entity.id
_entity.type
_entity.pdbx_description
1 polymer ?
#
loop_
_entity_poly.entity_id
_entity_poly.type
_entity_poly.pdbx_seq_one_letter_code
_entity_poly.pdbx_strand_id
1 'polypeptide(L)'
;MEFSQKLADLRRREGFSQEQLADRLGVTRQSVSKWEGGAAMPDIGKLISLSELFDVSVDYLVKDYLEEPAREPEMDQTQARRLEEKVDDLTRYVRGTVYAYDSKARVLGIPLVSVRIGFSRHQRLSREDVARGIIAIGNAAVGVVAIGLISVGLVSMGLLAAGMLALGAVAFGAAAFGIAAMGIVALGVSAVGVYAGGVAAMGSEVAVGVAATGKIAVGQEASGTHILLWGSGLTASEVEAFLRTHCPELWGPLLRILTVLGAHIH
;
A
#
# COMPACT_ATOMS: atom_id res chain seq x y z
N MET A 1 21.59 -51.04 -6.88
CA MET A 1 22.28 -51.42 -8.15
C MET A 1 23.49 -50.53 -8.34
N GLU A 2 24.65 -51.14 -8.70
CA GLU A 2 25.84 -50.33 -8.99
C GLU A 2 25.74 -49.67 -10.36
N PHE A 3 26.45 -48.54 -10.55
CA PHE A 3 26.51 -47.79 -11.80
C PHE A 3 26.72 -48.70 -13.04
N SER A 4 27.66 -49.65 -12.94
CA SER A 4 27.99 -50.58 -14.01
C SER A 4 26.80 -51.39 -14.51
N GLN A 5 25.98 -51.87 -13.59
CA GLN A 5 24.75 -52.64 -13.90
C GLN A 5 23.67 -51.73 -14.50
N LYS A 6 23.45 -50.54 -13.93
CA LYS A 6 22.49 -49.58 -14.45
C LYS A 6 22.79 -49.14 -15.87
N LEU A 7 24.07 -48.87 -16.16
CA LEU A 7 24.51 -48.49 -17.49
C LEU A 7 24.26 -49.63 -18.51
N ALA A 8 24.60 -50.86 -18.15
CA ALA A 8 24.41 -52.01 -19.03
C ALA A 8 22.88 -52.25 -19.28
N ASP A 9 22.02 -52.08 -18.27
CA ASP A 9 20.59 -52.28 -18.41
C ASP A 9 19.94 -51.15 -19.24
N LEU A 10 20.30 -49.86 -19.01
CA LEU A 10 19.84 -48.74 -19.83
C LEU A 10 20.22 -48.93 -21.30
N ARG A 11 21.50 -49.25 -21.59
CA ARG A 11 21.96 -49.50 -22.95
C ARG A 11 21.16 -50.61 -23.64
N ARG A 12 20.93 -51.76 -22.93
CA ARG A 12 20.17 -52.88 -23.46
C ARG A 12 18.72 -52.54 -23.71
N ARG A 13 18.08 -51.78 -22.82
CA ARG A 13 16.68 -51.34 -22.96
C ARG A 13 16.50 -50.48 -24.22
N GLU A 14 17.49 -49.59 -24.51
CA GLU A 14 17.50 -48.76 -25.71
C GLU A 14 18.01 -49.49 -26.96
N GLY A 15 18.41 -50.77 -26.85
CA GLY A 15 18.82 -51.59 -27.99
C GLY A 15 20.22 -51.28 -28.52
N PHE A 16 21.06 -50.52 -27.78
CA PHE A 16 22.39 -50.14 -28.26
C PHE A 16 23.44 -51.25 -28.01
N SER A 17 24.31 -51.47 -28.99
CA SER A 17 25.57 -52.17 -28.75
C SER A 17 26.55 -51.28 -27.99
N GLN A 18 27.57 -51.86 -27.35
CA GLN A 18 28.64 -51.08 -26.68
C GLN A 18 29.34 -50.11 -27.65
N GLU A 19 29.47 -50.50 -28.91
CA GLU A 19 30.08 -49.68 -29.96
C GLU A 19 29.18 -48.49 -30.33
N GLN A 20 27.88 -48.70 -30.52
CA GLN A 20 26.92 -47.65 -30.79
C GLN A 20 26.82 -46.66 -29.65
N LEU A 21 26.86 -47.13 -28.38
CA LEU A 21 26.89 -46.23 -27.22
C LEU A 21 28.18 -45.42 -27.17
N ALA A 22 29.30 -46.03 -27.48
CA ALA A 22 30.59 -45.37 -27.53
C ALA A 22 30.64 -44.25 -28.59
N ASP A 23 30.12 -44.54 -29.78
CA ASP A 23 30.04 -43.55 -30.87
C ASP A 23 29.20 -42.35 -30.48
N ARG A 24 28.01 -42.57 -29.85
CA ARG A 24 27.12 -41.48 -29.39
C ARG A 24 27.72 -40.60 -28.31
N LEU A 25 28.57 -41.20 -27.46
CA LEU A 25 29.22 -40.47 -26.38
C LEU A 25 30.59 -39.88 -26.80
N GLY A 26 31.06 -40.18 -28.01
CA GLY A 26 32.37 -39.77 -28.50
C GLY A 26 33.54 -40.38 -27.67
N VAL A 27 33.42 -41.67 -27.33
CA VAL A 27 34.42 -42.40 -26.57
C VAL A 27 34.78 -43.73 -27.26
N THR A 28 35.79 -44.46 -26.78
CA THR A 28 36.11 -45.79 -27.33
C THR A 28 35.19 -46.87 -26.78
N ARG A 29 34.93 -47.94 -27.57
CA ARG A 29 34.19 -49.11 -27.08
C ARG A 29 34.82 -49.70 -25.82
N GLN A 30 36.14 -49.65 -25.70
CA GLN A 30 36.86 -50.11 -24.51
C GLN A 30 36.50 -49.31 -23.26
N SER A 31 36.25 -48.00 -23.38
CA SER A 31 35.80 -47.15 -22.27
C SER A 31 34.42 -47.61 -21.77
N VAL A 32 33.46 -47.82 -22.67
CA VAL A 32 32.14 -48.32 -22.32
C VAL A 32 32.20 -49.68 -21.66
N SER A 33 33.05 -50.62 -22.23
CA SER A 33 33.26 -51.94 -21.65
C SER A 33 33.82 -51.88 -20.22
N LYS A 34 34.79 -50.97 -19.94
CA LYS A 34 35.33 -50.77 -18.60
C LYS A 34 34.32 -50.22 -17.63
N TRP A 35 33.44 -49.31 -18.08
CA TRP A 35 32.38 -48.75 -17.28
C TRP A 35 31.32 -49.78 -16.91
N GLU A 36 30.87 -50.60 -17.86
CA GLU A 36 29.91 -51.67 -17.62
C GLU A 36 30.52 -52.85 -16.82
N GLY A 37 31.84 -53.02 -16.89
CA GLY A 37 32.58 -54.01 -16.09
C GLY A 37 32.97 -53.51 -14.70
N GLY A 38 32.64 -52.28 -14.32
CA GLY A 38 33.00 -51.70 -13.04
C GLY A 38 34.50 -51.39 -12.87
N ALA A 39 35.32 -51.55 -13.93
CA ALA A 39 36.77 -51.31 -13.87
C ALA A 39 37.14 -49.82 -13.92
N ALA A 40 36.23 -48.95 -14.36
CA ALA A 40 36.40 -47.50 -14.39
C ALA A 40 35.04 -46.79 -14.34
N MET A 41 35.06 -45.53 -13.92
CA MET A 41 33.89 -44.66 -13.92
C MET A 41 34.07 -43.53 -14.94
N PRO A 42 33.02 -43.13 -15.66
CA PRO A 42 33.12 -41.99 -16.57
C PRO A 42 33.36 -40.70 -15.81
N ASP A 43 33.95 -39.72 -16.48
CA ASP A 43 34.03 -38.35 -15.96
C ASP A 43 32.64 -37.69 -15.89
N ILE A 44 32.58 -36.57 -15.17
CA ILE A 44 31.30 -35.87 -14.90
C ILE A 44 30.60 -35.39 -16.19
N GLY A 45 31.36 -35.01 -17.21
CA GLY A 45 30.84 -34.60 -18.52
C GLY A 45 30.16 -35.77 -19.25
N LYS A 46 30.74 -36.97 -19.14
CA LYS A 46 30.15 -38.19 -19.72
C LYS A 46 28.97 -38.71 -18.90
N LEU A 47 28.97 -38.51 -17.59
CA LEU A 47 27.78 -38.80 -16.76
C LEU A 47 26.59 -37.90 -17.13
N ILE A 48 26.82 -36.63 -17.42
CA ILE A 48 25.80 -35.70 -17.91
C ILE A 48 25.31 -36.16 -19.29
N SER A 49 26.19 -36.47 -20.22
CA SER A 49 25.79 -36.98 -21.54
C SER A 49 25.00 -38.30 -21.47
N LEU A 50 25.35 -39.19 -20.52
CA LEU A 50 24.58 -40.41 -20.27
C LEU A 50 23.21 -40.13 -19.71
N SER A 51 23.09 -39.18 -18.79
CA SER A 51 21.79 -38.78 -18.22
C SER A 51 20.86 -38.21 -19.29
N GLU A 52 21.35 -37.36 -20.17
CA GLU A 52 20.63 -36.80 -21.32
C GLU A 52 20.26 -37.88 -22.34
N LEU A 53 21.18 -38.81 -22.66
CA LEU A 53 20.95 -39.86 -23.64
C LEU A 53 19.87 -40.84 -23.22
N PHE A 54 19.84 -41.19 -21.94
CA PHE A 54 18.90 -42.18 -21.38
C PHE A 54 17.70 -41.58 -20.65
N ASP A 55 17.60 -40.25 -20.66
CA ASP A 55 16.52 -39.51 -19.95
C ASP A 55 16.38 -39.93 -18.48
N VAL A 56 17.53 -39.99 -17.79
CA VAL A 56 17.62 -40.34 -16.37
C VAL A 56 18.44 -39.29 -15.61
N SER A 57 18.19 -39.10 -14.32
CA SER A 57 19.00 -38.19 -13.53
C SER A 57 20.44 -38.72 -13.31
N VAL A 58 21.41 -37.80 -13.20
CA VAL A 58 22.77 -38.15 -12.83
C VAL A 58 22.80 -38.83 -11.45
N ASP A 59 21.93 -38.39 -10.53
CA ASP A 59 21.75 -38.99 -9.22
C ASP A 59 21.35 -40.47 -9.28
N TYR A 60 20.45 -40.82 -10.21
CA TYR A 60 20.09 -42.22 -10.46
C TYR A 60 21.27 -43.03 -10.91
N LEU A 61 22.13 -42.51 -11.79
CA LEU A 61 23.30 -43.21 -12.29
C LEU A 61 24.31 -43.47 -11.19
N VAL A 62 24.54 -42.50 -10.29
CA VAL A 62 25.66 -42.53 -9.32
C VAL A 62 25.28 -43.12 -7.97
N LYS A 63 24.03 -42.99 -7.51
CA LYS A 63 23.60 -43.47 -6.18
C LYS A 63 23.08 -44.90 -6.25
N ASP A 64 23.73 -45.84 -5.59
CA ASP A 64 23.43 -47.29 -5.65
C ASP A 64 22.06 -47.67 -5.06
N TYR A 65 21.49 -46.84 -4.20
CA TYR A 65 20.21 -47.10 -3.54
C TYR A 65 18.98 -46.69 -4.37
N LEU A 66 19.18 -46.00 -5.50
CA LEU A 66 18.08 -45.67 -6.40
C LEU A 66 17.90 -46.80 -7.43
N GLU A 67 16.79 -47.53 -7.38
CA GLU A 67 16.53 -48.71 -8.23
C GLU A 67 15.77 -48.38 -9.51
N GLU A 68 15.03 -47.26 -9.56
CA GLU A 68 14.31 -46.80 -10.76
C GLU A 68 14.82 -45.40 -11.19
N PRO A 69 14.92 -45.16 -12.51
CA PRO A 69 15.11 -43.82 -12.99
C PRO A 69 13.95 -42.98 -12.49
N ALA A 70 14.24 -41.93 -11.69
CA ALA A 70 13.24 -40.96 -11.35
C ALA A 70 12.82 -40.28 -12.68
N ARG A 71 11.73 -40.78 -13.28
CA ARG A 71 10.99 -39.99 -14.23
C ARG A 71 10.65 -38.71 -13.49
N GLU A 72 11.07 -37.55 -13.99
CA GLU A 72 10.44 -36.32 -13.57
C GLU A 72 8.92 -36.58 -13.68
N PRO A 73 8.17 -36.41 -12.60
CA PRO A 73 6.73 -36.61 -12.70
C PRO A 73 6.28 -35.68 -13.82
N GLU A 74 5.77 -36.25 -14.94
CA GLU A 74 4.96 -35.46 -15.85
C GLU A 74 3.92 -34.79 -14.95
N MET A 75 4.10 -33.49 -14.76
CA MET A 75 3.25 -32.71 -13.87
C MET A 75 1.87 -32.79 -14.50
N ASP A 76 1.05 -33.70 -13.96
CA ASP A 76 -0.34 -33.88 -14.39
C ASP A 76 -0.95 -32.49 -14.47
N GLN A 77 -1.61 -32.18 -15.58
CA GLN A 77 -2.26 -30.89 -15.80
C GLN A 77 -3.09 -30.45 -14.59
N THR A 78 -3.59 -31.41 -13.82
CA THR A 78 -4.30 -31.19 -12.55
C THR A 78 -3.37 -30.67 -11.45
N GLN A 79 -2.12 -31.11 -11.40
CA GLN A 79 -1.12 -30.64 -10.42
C GLN A 79 -0.55 -29.27 -10.83
N ALA A 80 -0.33 -29.05 -12.11
CA ALA A 80 0.07 -27.75 -12.65
C ALA A 80 -0.99 -26.69 -12.33
N ARG A 81 -2.26 -26.99 -12.58
CA ARG A 81 -3.39 -26.12 -12.25
C ARG A 81 -3.53 -25.84 -10.76
N ARG A 82 -3.32 -26.84 -9.89
CA ARG A 82 -3.31 -26.67 -8.44
C ARG A 82 -2.14 -25.82 -7.95
N LEU A 83 -0.98 -25.90 -8.61
CA LEU A 83 0.17 -25.04 -8.32
C LEU A 83 -0.08 -23.61 -8.77
N GLU A 84 -0.68 -23.42 -9.95
CA GLU A 84 -1.08 -22.09 -10.43
C GLU A 84 -2.11 -21.47 -9.50
N GLU A 85 -3.13 -22.19 -9.06
CA GLU A 85 -4.12 -21.73 -8.07
C GLU A 85 -3.46 -21.35 -6.74
N LYS A 86 -2.51 -22.16 -6.25
CA LYS A 86 -1.79 -21.86 -5.01
C LYS A 86 -0.84 -20.66 -5.16
N VAL A 87 -0.19 -20.50 -6.31
CA VAL A 87 0.65 -19.35 -6.63
C VAL A 87 -0.20 -18.10 -6.73
N ASP A 88 -1.38 -18.18 -7.35
CA ASP A 88 -2.32 -17.07 -7.40
C ASP A 88 -2.87 -16.69 -6.02
N ASP A 89 -3.19 -17.67 -5.18
CA ASP A 89 -3.62 -17.44 -3.80
C ASP A 89 -2.50 -16.83 -2.95
N LEU A 90 -1.26 -17.33 -3.07
CA LEU A 90 -0.10 -16.74 -2.42
C LEU A 90 0.18 -15.33 -2.94
N THR A 91 0.01 -15.11 -4.23
CA THR A 91 0.19 -13.79 -4.85
C THR A 91 -0.87 -12.80 -4.36
N ARG A 92 -2.12 -13.25 -4.19
CA ARG A 92 -3.19 -12.46 -3.55
C ARG A 92 -2.88 -12.17 -2.09
N TYR A 93 -2.38 -13.16 -1.34
CA TYR A 93 -2.01 -13.00 0.06
C TYR A 93 -0.80 -12.06 0.25
N VAL A 94 0.18 -12.11 -0.64
CA VAL A 94 1.38 -11.26 -0.65
C VAL A 94 1.07 -9.85 -1.16
N ARG A 95 0.14 -9.69 -2.10
CA ARG A 95 -0.29 -8.36 -2.58
C ARG A 95 -1.06 -7.55 -1.54
N GLY A 96 -1.43 -8.15 -0.40
CA GLY A 96 -2.32 -7.54 0.57
C GLY A 96 -3.77 -7.57 0.06
N THR A 97 -4.70 -7.85 0.95
CA THR A 97 -6.12 -7.88 0.61
C THR A 97 -6.59 -6.46 0.31
N VAL A 98 -6.51 -6.06 -0.94
CA VAL A 98 -7.14 -4.82 -1.39
C VAL A 98 -8.60 -5.13 -1.66
N TYR A 99 -9.48 -4.70 -0.77
CA TYR A 99 -10.90 -4.71 -1.04
C TYR A 99 -11.21 -3.56 -2.00
N ALA A 100 -11.61 -3.87 -3.22
CA ALA A 100 -12.00 -2.92 -4.23
C ALA A 100 -13.48 -3.14 -4.60
N TYR A 101 -14.29 -2.12 -4.41
CA TYR A 101 -15.70 -2.11 -4.79
C TYR A 101 -16.03 -0.82 -5.52
N ASP A 102 -16.58 -0.93 -6.71
CA ASP A 102 -17.13 0.19 -7.47
C ASP A 102 -18.61 -0.04 -7.74
N SER A 103 -19.44 0.92 -7.42
CA SER A 103 -20.88 0.87 -7.67
C SER A 103 -21.19 0.80 -9.16
N LYS A 104 -22.20 -0.01 -9.54
CA LYS A 104 -22.75 -0.07 -10.90
C LYS A 104 -23.43 1.25 -11.32
N ALA A 105 -23.98 1.99 -10.36
CA ALA A 105 -24.56 3.30 -10.60
C ALA A 105 -23.45 4.31 -10.88
N ARG A 106 -23.53 4.98 -12.02
CA ARG A 106 -22.58 6.02 -12.44
C ARG A 106 -23.30 7.33 -12.70
N VAL A 107 -22.70 8.42 -12.26
CA VAL A 107 -23.16 9.79 -12.55
C VAL A 107 -22.01 10.48 -13.30
N LEU A 108 -22.28 10.99 -14.47
CA LEU A 108 -21.26 11.60 -15.36
C LEU A 108 -20.06 10.67 -15.65
N GLY A 109 -20.28 9.35 -15.73
CA GLY A 109 -19.23 8.37 -15.98
C GLY A 109 -18.41 7.96 -14.74
N ILE A 110 -18.62 8.61 -13.58
CA ILE A 110 -17.94 8.36 -12.31
C ILE A 110 -18.81 7.44 -11.45
N PRO A 111 -18.27 6.40 -10.80
CA PRO A 111 -19.03 5.53 -9.91
C PRO A 111 -19.58 6.33 -8.72
N LEU A 112 -20.82 6.05 -8.32
CA LEU A 112 -21.47 6.71 -7.18
C LEU A 112 -20.68 6.44 -5.89
N VAL A 113 -20.26 5.18 -5.69
CA VAL A 113 -19.47 4.74 -4.53
C VAL A 113 -18.27 3.97 -5.01
N SER A 114 -17.10 4.36 -4.55
CA SER A 114 -15.84 3.64 -4.76
C SER A 114 -15.18 3.39 -3.42
N VAL A 115 -14.92 2.11 -3.11
CA VAL A 115 -14.26 1.70 -1.87
C VAL A 115 -12.98 0.97 -2.21
N ARG A 116 -11.85 1.44 -1.67
CA ARG A 116 -10.53 0.81 -1.85
C ARG A 116 -9.78 0.77 -0.54
N ILE A 117 -9.89 -0.37 0.17
CA ILE A 117 -9.29 -0.58 1.48
C ILE A 117 -8.23 -1.67 1.34
N GLY A 118 -6.98 -1.33 1.63
CA GLY A 118 -5.88 -2.30 1.63
C GLY A 118 -4.53 -1.59 1.71
N PHE A 119 -3.55 -2.27 2.33
CA PHE A 119 -2.17 -1.84 2.31
C PHE A 119 -1.44 -2.62 1.22
N SER A 120 -1.14 -2.00 0.09
CA SER A 120 -0.13 -2.52 -0.82
C SER A 120 1.22 -2.44 -0.12
N ARG A 121 1.87 -3.59 0.10
CA ARG A 121 3.19 -3.70 0.75
C ARG A 121 4.31 -3.08 -0.10
N HIS A 122 4.02 -2.75 -1.35
CA HIS A 122 4.93 -2.01 -2.22
C HIS A 122 4.64 -0.51 -2.07
N GLN A 123 5.60 0.19 -1.55
CA GLN A 123 5.71 1.59 -1.14
C GLN A 123 5.41 2.66 -2.22
N ARG A 124 4.72 2.33 -3.30
CA ARG A 124 4.28 3.28 -4.33
C ARG A 124 2.76 3.25 -4.43
N LEU A 125 2.13 4.36 -4.08
CA LEU A 125 0.72 4.63 -4.41
C LEU A 125 0.53 4.44 -5.92
N SER A 126 -0.05 3.32 -6.30
CA SER A 126 -0.47 3.09 -7.69
C SER A 126 -1.76 3.88 -7.94
N ARG A 127 -1.97 4.31 -9.17
CA ARG A 127 -3.23 4.96 -9.56
C ARG A 127 -4.47 4.08 -9.31
N GLU A 128 -4.26 2.78 -9.19
CA GLU A 128 -5.29 1.77 -8.92
C GLU A 128 -5.69 1.71 -7.44
N ASP A 129 -4.83 2.21 -6.52
CA ASP A 129 -5.10 2.21 -5.07
C ASP A 129 -5.93 3.42 -4.62
N VAL A 130 -6.19 4.37 -5.51
CA VAL A 130 -6.97 5.58 -5.22
C VAL A 130 -8.45 5.32 -5.48
N ALA A 131 -9.28 5.42 -4.43
CA ALA A 131 -10.72 5.41 -4.58
C ALA A 131 -11.19 6.68 -5.30
N ARG A 132 -11.90 6.53 -6.41
CA ARG A 132 -12.42 7.66 -7.21
C ARG A 132 -13.91 7.49 -7.43
N GLY A 133 -14.70 8.39 -6.85
CA GLY A 133 -16.16 8.31 -6.92
C GLY A 133 -16.83 9.59 -6.42
N ILE A 134 -18.15 9.66 -6.47
CA ILE A 134 -18.88 10.73 -5.76
C ILE A 134 -18.66 10.54 -4.26
N ILE A 135 -18.81 9.30 -3.76
CA ILE A 135 -18.43 8.90 -2.42
C ILE A 135 -17.21 7.98 -2.58
N ALA A 136 -16.05 8.42 -2.13
CA ALA A 136 -14.79 7.68 -2.19
C ALA A 136 -14.34 7.32 -0.77
N ILE A 137 -14.08 6.04 -0.53
CA ILE A 137 -13.63 5.53 0.78
C ILE A 137 -12.38 4.68 0.55
N GLY A 138 -11.27 5.02 1.22
CA GLY A 138 -10.03 4.25 1.06
C GLY A 138 -8.81 4.90 1.69
N ASN A 139 -7.65 4.29 1.50
CA ASN A 139 -6.39 4.88 2.00
C ASN A 139 -6.11 6.23 1.31
N ALA A 140 -6.34 6.30 0.00
CA ALA A 140 -6.37 7.53 -0.77
C ALA A 140 -7.75 7.65 -1.43
N ALA A 141 -8.46 8.75 -1.19
CA ALA A 141 -9.82 8.98 -1.67
C ALA A 141 -9.93 10.33 -2.38
N VAL A 142 -10.53 10.33 -3.57
CA VAL A 142 -10.78 11.52 -4.37
C VAL A 142 -12.22 11.52 -4.85
N GLY A 143 -13.00 12.51 -4.43
CA GLY A 143 -14.44 12.55 -4.78
C GLY A 143 -15.16 13.79 -4.27
N VAL A 144 -16.47 13.81 -4.39
CA VAL A 144 -17.27 14.87 -3.77
C VAL A 144 -17.25 14.71 -2.25
N VAL A 145 -17.47 13.49 -1.78
CA VAL A 145 -17.28 13.08 -0.38
C VAL A 145 -16.14 12.09 -0.35
N ALA A 146 -15.03 12.43 0.29
CA ALA A 146 -13.82 11.60 0.36
C ALA A 146 -13.50 11.27 1.82
N ILE A 147 -13.35 9.98 2.12
CA ILE A 147 -13.03 9.46 3.46
C ILE A 147 -11.81 8.55 3.35
N GLY A 148 -10.73 8.89 4.05
CA GLY A 148 -9.50 8.07 3.98
C GLY A 148 -8.34 8.63 4.76
N LEU A 149 -7.17 8.00 4.66
CA LEU A 149 -5.95 8.56 5.26
C LEU A 149 -5.57 9.87 4.56
N ILE A 150 -5.60 9.85 3.23
CA ILE A 150 -5.43 11.04 2.39
C ILE A 150 -6.73 11.23 1.63
N SER A 151 -7.42 12.35 1.85
CA SER A 151 -8.71 12.62 1.24
C SER A 151 -8.71 13.98 0.54
N VAL A 152 -9.24 14.01 -0.69
CA VAL A 152 -9.38 15.23 -1.49
C VAL A 152 -10.79 15.28 -2.07
N GLY A 153 -11.53 16.33 -1.75
CA GLY A 153 -12.93 16.45 -2.22
C GLY A 153 -13.63 17.74 -1.81
N LEU A 154 -14.91 17.83 -2.13
CA LEU A 154 -15.73 18.95 -1.62
C LEU A 154 -15.87 18.85 -0.10
N VAL A 155 -16.22 17.65 0.38
CA VAL A 155 -16.21 17.27 1.80
C VAL A 155 -15.15 16.17 1.95
N SER A 156 -14.12 16.43 2.74
CA SER A 156 -13.04 15.49 2.96
C SER A 156 -12.84 15.19 4.44
N MET A 157 -12.64 13.91 4.76
CA MET A 157 -12.41 13.44 6.12
C MET A 157 -11.25 12.45 6.14
N GLY A 158 -10.24 12.71 6.98
CA GLY A 158 -9.06 11.82 7.05
C GLY A 158 -7.93 12.32 7.92
N LEU A 159 -6.78 11.66 7.85
CA LEU A 159 -5.57 12.14 8.51
C LEU A 159 -5.06 13.43 7.83
N LEU A 160 -4.96 13.37 6.48
CA LEU A 160 -4.70 14.53 5.63
C LEU A 160 -5.96 14.78 4.80
N ALA A 161 -6.64 15.91 5.04
CA ALA A 161 -7.86 16.25 4.36
C ALA A 161 -7.71 17.58 3.58
N ALA A 162 -8.11 17.59 2.32
CA ALA A 162 -8.10 18.77 1.48
C ALA A 162 -9.43 18.93 0.75
N GLY A 163 -10.06 20.11 0.87
CA GLY A 163 -11.36 20.35 0.24
C GLY A 163 -12.02 21.65 0.63
N MET A 164 -13.30 21.81 0.25
CA MET A 164 -14.06 22.98 0.69
C MET A 164 -14.37 22.89 2.18
N LEU A 165 -14.83 21.70 2.63
CA LEU A 165 -14.94 21.34 4.04
C LEU A 165 -13.98 20.21 4.33
N ALA A 166 -12.95 20.46 5.14
CA ALA A 166 -11.91 19.51 5.48
C ALA A 166 -11.91 19.20 6.98
N LEU A 167 -11.95 17.91 7.32
CA LEU A 167 -11.95 17.40 8.70
C LEU A 167 -10.79 16.39 8.82
N GLY A 168 -9.78 16.70 9.65
CA GLY A 168 -8.64 15.79 9.76
C GLY A 168 -7.61 16.20 10.80
N ALA A 169 -6.55 15.40 10.97
CA ALA A 169 -5.43 15.83 11.79
C ALA A 169 -4.73 17.05 11.15
N VAL A 170 -4.53 16.98 9.82
CA VAL A 170 -4.09 18.11 9.00
C VAL A 170 -5.17 18.40 7.98
N ALA A 171 -5.75 19.58 8.04
CA ALA A 171 -6.88 19.98 7.21
C ALA A 171 -6.57 21.25 6.41
N PHE A 172 -6.84 21.21 5.10
CA PHE A 172 -6.67 22.33 4.16
C PHE A 172 -8.00 22.60 3.45
N GLY A 173 -8.55 23.80 3.57
CA GLY A 173 -9.80 24.07 2.87
C GLY A 173 -10.41 25.44 3.14
N ALA A 174 -11.59 25.71 2.55
CA ALA A 174 -12.32 26.92 2.89
C ALA A 174 -12.76 26.89 4.37
N ALA A 175 -13.29 25.76 4.83
CA ALA A 175 -13.50 25.46 6.23
C ALA A 175 -12.68 24.24 6.62
N ALA A 176 -11.71 24.42 7.51
CA ALA A 176 -10.77 23.41 7.95
C ALA A 176 -10.88 23.19 9.46
N PHE A 177 -11.02 21.93 9.87
CA PHE A 177 -11.15 21.50 11.25
C PHE A 177 -10.16 20.39 11.56
N GLY A 178 -9.28 20.59 12.55
CA GLY A 178 -8.28 19.57 12.85
C GLY A 178 -7.27 19.96 13.92
N ILE A 179 -6.21 19.17 14.06
CA ILE A 179 -5.10 19.54 14.95
C ILE A 179 -4.34 20.71 14.30
N ALA A 180 -3.97 20.55 13.02
CA ALA A 180 -3.41 21.63 12.19
C ALA A 180 -4.44 21.97 11.09
N ALA A 181 -5.01 23.14 11.13
CA ALA A 181 -6.04 23.61 10.19
C ALA A 181 -5.55 24.83 9.43
N MET A 182 -5.73 24.85 8.12
CA MET A 182 -5.38 25.98 7.26
C MET A 182 -6.51 26.27 6.26
N GLY A 183 -6.99 27.54 6.26
CA GLY A 183 -8.07 27.90 5.35
C GLY A 183 -8.67 29.27 5.55
N ILE A 184 -9.84 29.54 4.97
CA ILE A 184 -10.57 30.79 5.24
C ILE A 184 -11.06 30.78 6.69
N VAL A 185 -11.75 29.70 7.08
CA VAL A 185 -12.12 29.43 8.47
C VAL A 185 -11.31 28.23 8.93
N ALA A 186 -10.43 28.42 9.88
CA ALA A 186 -9.58 27.36 10.43
C ALA A 186 -9.85 27.22 11.94
N LEU A 187 -10.21 26.01 12.36
CA LEU A 187 -10.45 25.67 13.75
C LEU A 187 -9.67 24.44 14.16
N GLY A 188 -8.80 24.60 15.19
CA GLY A 188 -7.94 23.50 15.60
C GLY A 188 -6.99 23.86 16.74
N VAL A 189 -6.05 22.98 17.04
CA VAL A 189 -4.99 23.31 18.01
C VAL A 189 -4.08 24.38 17.43
N SER A 190 -3.64 24.18 16.18
CA SER A 190 -2.92 25.18 15.39
C SER A 190 -3.77 25.58 14.19
N ALA A 191 -4.24 26.80 14.14
CA ALA A 191 -5.14 27.30 13.11
C ALA A 191 -4.53 28.50 12.38
N VAL A 192 -4.51 28.46 11.05
CA VAL A 192 -4.00 29.53 10.19
C VAL A 192 -5.03 29.87 9.13
N GLY A 193 -5.47 31.14 9.08
CA GLY A 193 -6.49 31.51 8.11
C GLY A 193 -6.92 32.96 8.13
N VAL A 194 -8.07 33.26 7.53
CA VAL A 194 -8.68 34.59 7.66
C VAL A 194 -9.34 34.70 9.02
N TYR A 195 -10.11 33.67 9.39
CA TYR A 195 -10.73 33.51 10.69
C TYR A 195 -10.15 32.26 11.35
N ALA A 196 -9.36 32.42 12.40
CA ALA A 196 -8.67 31.35 13.06
C ALA A 196 -9.14 31.21 14.51
N GLY A 197 -9.40 29.96 14.94
CA GLY A 197 -9.78 29.65 16.32
C GLY A 197 -9.06 28.41 16.82
N GLY A 198 -8.42 28.50 18.00
CA GLY A 198 -7.69 27.36 18.56
C GLY A 198 -6.73 27.73 19.68
N VAL A 199 -5.79 26.84 19.99
CA VAL A 199 -4.76 27.15 21.00
C VAL A 199 -3.76 28.16 20.43
N ALA A 200 -3.20 27.89 19.27
CA ALA A 200 -2.38 28.81 18.51
C ALA A 200 -3.14 29.24 17.25
N ALA A 201 -3.65 30.45 17.25
CA ALA A 201 -4.47 30.98 16.17
C ALA A 201 -3.76 32.12 15.44
N MET A 202 -3.57 31.98 14.14
CA MET A 202 -3.03 33.02 13.27
C MET A 202 -4.08 33.42 12.23
N GLY A 203 -4.77 34.52 12.46
CA GLY A 203 -5.84 35.02 11.58
C GLY A 203 -5.46 36.32 10.91
N SER A 204 -5.68 36.45 9.60
CA SER A 204 -5.47 37.77 8.96
C SER A 204 -6.49 38.80 9.40
N GLU A 205 -7.73 38.40 9.66
CA GLU A 205 -8.78 39.28 10.18
C GLU A 205 -9.05 39.03 11.68
N VAL A 206 -9.41 37.78 12.04
CA VAL A 206 -9.79 37.42 13.41
C VAL A 206 -8.99 36.21 13.88
N ALA A 207 -8.41 36.29 15.05
CA ALA A 207 -7.76 35.19 15.74
C ALA A 207 -8.30 35.10 17.17
N VAL A 208 -8.73 33.90 17.58
CA VAL A 208 -9.23 33.60 18.93
C VAL A 208 -8.51 32.38 19.46
N GLY A 209 -7.75 32.53 20.53
CA GLY A 209 -6.96 31.41 21.05
C GLY A 209 -6.14 31.78 22.28
N VAL A 210 -5.37 30.80 22.81
CA VAL A 210 -4.42 31.10 23.90
C VAL A 210 -3.35 32.04 23.38
N ALA A 211 -2.71 31.68 22.25
CA ALA A 211 -1.82 32.56 21.49
C ALA A 211 -2.52 32.98 20.20
N ALA A 212 -2.96 34.23 20.11
CA ALA A 212 -3.73 34.73 19.00
C ALA A 212 -2.98 35.88 18.29
N THR A 213 -2.78 35.75 16.97
CA THR A 213 -2.14 36.80 16.16
C THR A 213 -3.03 37.17 14.99
N GLY A 214 -3.44 38.42 14.87
CA GLY A 214 -4.30 38.90 13.79
C GLY A 214 -4.67 40.35 13.92
N LYS A 215 -5.47 40.90 12.98
CA LYS A 215 -5.97 42.28 13.14
C LYS A 215 -6.85 42.41 14.39
N ILE A 216 -7.72 41.49 14.62
CA ILE A 216 -8.59 41.36 15.80
C ILE A 216 -8.12 40.09 16.52
N ALA A 217 -7.52 40.22 17.68
CA ALA A 217 -6.97 39.10 18.43
C ALA A 217 -7.61 39.04 19.84
N VAL A 218 -8.09 37.84 20.20
CA VAL A 218 -8.66 37.52 21.50
C VAL A 218 -7.90 36.35 22.10
N GLY A 219 -7.20 36.56 23.23
CA GLY A 219 -6.42 35.48 23.84
C GLY A 219 -5.62 35.90 25.06
N GLN A 220 -4.89 34.95 25.66
CA GLN A 220 -3.97 35.21 26.76
C GLN A 220 -2.73 35.98 26.26
N GLU A 221 -2.17 35.50 25.14
CA GLU A 221 -1.12 36.18 24.40
C GLU A 221 -1.70 36.60 23.04
N ALA A 222 -2.18 37.84 22.99
CA ALA A 222 -2.78 38.38 21.77
C ALA A 222 -1.89 39.46 21.15
N SER A 223 -1.73 39.42 19.82
CA SER A 223 -0.94 40.37 19.04
C SER A 223 -1.73 40.83 17.82
N GLY A 224 -1.93 42.15 17.68
CA GLY A 224 -2.70 42.69 16.56
C GLY A 224 -3.05 44.16 16.70
N THR A 225 -3.95 44.65 15.86
CA THR A 225 -4.43 46.04 15.88
C THR A 225 -5.47 46.27 16.97
N HIS A 226 -6.45 45.34 17.11
CA HIS A 226 -7.45 45.34 18.14
C HIS A 226 -7.30 44.09 19.00
N ILE A 227 -6.94 44.28 20.25
CA ILE A 227 -6.60 43.19 21.15
C ILE A 227 -7.57 43.18 22.33
N LEU A 228 -8.10 42.00 22.62
CA LEU A 228 -8.82 41.70 23.85
C LEU A 228 -8.01 40.63 24.61
N LEU A 229 -7.32 41.07 25.65
CA LEU A 229 -6.53 40.15 26.48
C LEU A 229 -7.46 39.41 27.44
N TRP A 230 -7.21 38.11 27.55
CA TRP A 230 -7.91 37.26 28.47
C TRP A 230 -7.49 37.59 29.92
N GLY A 231 -8.46 38.13 30.69
CA GLY A 231 -8.31 38.39 32.10
C GLY A 231 -9.25 37.53 32.93
N SER A 232 -8.99 37.42 34.23
CA SER A 232 -9.91 36.73 35.15
C SER A 232 -11.29 37.43 35.17
N GLY A 233 -12.28 36.83 34.50
CA GLY A 233 -13.65 37.33 34.48
C GLY A 233 -14.24 37.71 33.11
N LEU A 234 -13.50 37.43 32.02
CA LEU A 234 -14.04 37.70 30.67
C LEU A 234 -15.24 36.81 30.38
N THR A 235 -16.36 37.41 30.05
CA THR A 235 -17.59 36.70 29.73
C THR A 235 -17.76 36.50 28.23
N ALA A 236 -18.49 35.46 27.83
CA ALA A 236 -18.79 35.21 26.41
C ALA A 236 -19.49 36.43 25.74
N SER A 237 -20.29 37.17 26.51
CA SER A 237 -20.97 38.38 26.03
C SER A 237 -20.02 39.53 25.69
N GLU A 238 -18.92 39.68 26.43
CA GLU A 238 -17.89 40.68 26.16
C GLU A 238 -17.08 40.35 24.93
N VAL A 239 -16.69 39.06 24.74
CA VAL A 239 -16.05 38.56 23.54
C VAL A 239 -16.94 38.78 22.30
N GLU A 240 -18.23 38.45 22.42
CA GLU A 240 -19.20 38.65 21.35
C GLU A 240 -19.36 40.15 21.01
N ALA A 241 -19.51 41.02 22.01
CA ALA A 241 -19.60 42.45 21.81
C ALA A 241 -18.35 43.03 21.14
N PHE A 242 -17.17 42.59 21.58
CA PHE A 242 -15.89 43.00 20.99
C PHE A 242 -15.78 42.61 19.53
N LEU A 243 -16.08 41.33 19.21
CA LEU A 243 -16.04 40.81 17.84
C LEU A 243 -17.06 41.52 16.94
N ARG A 244 -18.28 41.79 17.41
CA ARG A 244 -19.31 42.53 16.65
C ARG A 244 -18.92 43.95 16.38
N THR A 245 -18.27 44.62 17.34
CA THR A 245 -17.84 46.00 17.18
C THR A 245 -16.77 46.17 16.13
N HIS A 246 -15.82 45.23 16.08
CA HIS A 246 -14.65 45.34 15.18
C HIS A 246 -14.79 44.52 13.89
N CYS A 247 -15.71 43.54 13.83
CA CYS A 247 -15.98 42.73 12.65
C CYS A 247 -17.49 42.48 12.47
N PRO A 248 -18.26 43.52 12.07
CA PRO A 248 -19.75 43.41 11.95
C PRO A 248 -20.16 42.42 10.84
N GLU A 249 -19.30 42.17 9.85
CA GLU A 249 -19.59 41.25 8.74
C GLU A 249 -19.37 39.76 9.11
N LEU A 250 -19.00 39.46 10.34
CA LEU A 250 -18.76 38.10 10.76
C LEU A 250 -20.07 37.27 10.73
N TRP A 251 -20.02 36.14 10.00
CA TRP A 251 -21.18 35.25 9.88
C TRP A 251 -21.60 34.73 11.25
N GLY A 252 -22.92 34.86 11.57
CA GLY A 252 -23.45 34.58 12.90
C GLY A 252 -23.08 33.23 13.53
N PRO A 253 -23.11 32.09 12.80
CA PRO A 253 -22.63 30.82 13.32
C PRO A 253 -21.12 30.81 13.67
N LEU A 254 -20.28 31.45 12.87
CA LEU A 254 -18.85 31.56 13.13
C LEU A 254 -18.59 32.44 14.34
N LEU A 255 -19.30 33.53 14.47
CA LEU A 255 -19.27 34.38 15.65
C LEU A 255 -19.53 33.59 16.94
N ARG A 256 -20.59 32.77 16.96
CA ARG A 256 -20.92 31.93 18.13
C ARG A 256 -19.80 30.93 18.45
N ILE A 257 -19.20 30.27 17.42
CA ILE A 257 -18.11 29.33 17.61
C ILE A 257 -16.89 30.03 18.21
N LEU A 258 -16.50 31.17 17.66
CA LEU A 258 -15.36 31.95 18.14
C LEU A 258 -15.60 32.51 19.54
N THR A 259 -16.84 32.93 19.85
CA THR A 259 -17.25 33.39 21.19
C THR A 259 -17.15 32.27 22.21
N VAL A 260 -17.67 31.09 21.87
CA VAL A 260 -17.59 29.92 22.77
C VAL A 260 -16.14 29.49 22.98
N LEU A 261 -15.33 29.43 21.90
CA LEU A 261 -13.91 29.15 22.03
C LEU A 261 -13.21 30.21 22.90
N GLY A 262 -13.45 31.49 22.66
CA GLY A 262 -12.92 32.55 23.45
C GLY A 262 -13.37 32.47 24.93
N ALA A 263 -14.54 31.98 25.27
CA ALA A 263 -15.07 31.89 26.62
C ALA A 263 -14.57 30.65 27.40
N HIS A 264 -14.06 29.62 26.73
CA HIS A 264 -13.67 28.34 27.34
C HIS A 264 -12.17 28.04 27.28
N ILE A 265 -11.36 28.96 26.80
CA ILE A 265 -9.90 28.80 26.80
C ILE A 265 -9.37 29.16 28.22
N HIS A 266 -9.28 28.13 29.07
CA HIS A 266 -8.65 28.23 30.39
C HIS A 266 -7.24 27.68 30.36
#